data_967e352932f78852fbd9baeab587eb62
#
_entry.id   967e352932f78852fbd9baeab587eb62
#
_cell.length_a   1.000
_cell.length_b   1.000
_cell.length_c   1.000
_cell.angle_alpha   90.00
_cell.angle_beta   90.00
_cell.angle_gamma   90.00
#
_symmetry.space_group_name_H-M   'P 1'
#
loop_
_entity.id
_entity.type
_entity.pdbx_description
1 polymer ?
#
loop_
_entity_poly.entity_id
_entity_poly.type
_entity_poly.pdbx_seq_one_letter_code
_entity_poly.pdbx_strand_id
1 'polypeptide(L)'
;MTTSRTTRSALIALGAVGAAGVAAATWGIGIERYLFTLRHATARALPAGSRPLRILHVSDAHMAPWQHRKQRWLASLAELRPDLVVNTGDNLGHEDGLEGVRAAFAPFAGTPGVFVHGSNDKFGPSPRNPFRYFMGPSARSISAPKLDTEALDRFFSDDLGWVDLDNAAATLQVAGSRVDLFGVDDAHRDWDELDALPPAIDALGSRPAGVPVLGVTHAPYQRVLNAFTDLGADAILGGHTHGGQVCVPGFGAIVANCDIPLKQAKGLSTWSHAGRTVPLNVSAGCGHSIYAPVRFACRP
;
A
#
# COMPACT_ATOMS: atom_id res chain seq x y z
N MET A 1 -51.59 -26.20 -11.76
CA MET A 1 -50.60 -26.40 -10.65
C MET A 1 -50.41 -25.05 -9.96
N THR A 2 -51.03 -24.83 -8.83
CA THR A 2 -50.88 -23.59 -8.02
C THR A 2 -49.65 -23.73 -7.16
N THR A 3 -48.59 -22.99 -7.49
CA THR A 3 -47.41 -22.85 -6.60
C THR A 3 -47.85 -22.35 -5.23
N SER A 4 -47.46 -23.04 -4.16
CA SER A 4 -47.85 -22.66 -2.80
C SER A 4 -47.32 -21.24 -2.50
N ARG A 5 -48.02 -20.49 -1.62
CA ARG A 5 -47.56 -19.15 -1.17
C ARG A 5 -46.10 -19.17 -0.69
N THR A 6 -45.70 -20.24 -0.02
CA THR A 6 -44.35 -20.46 0.51
C THR A 6 -43.32 -20.55 -0.63
N THR A 7 -43.61 -21.32 -1.69
CA THR A 7 -42.72 -21.44 -2.87
C THR A 7 -42.57 -20.11 -3.59
N ARG A 8 -43.64 -19.32 -3.72
CA ARG A 8 -43.60 -18.00 -4.35
C ARG A 8 -42.76 -17.01 -3.53
N SER A 9 -42.90 -17.00 -2.20
CA SER A 9 -42.11 -16.15 -1.32
C SER A 9 -40.63 -16.54 -1.35
N ALA A 10 -40.30 -17.83 -1.38
CA ALA A 10 -38.93 -18.31 -1.51
C ALA A 10 -38.28 -17.90 -2.83
N LEU A 11 -39.01 -17.99 -3.94
CA LEU A 11 -38.52 -17.56 -5.25
C LEU A 11 -38.29 -16.03 -5.32
N ILE A 12 -39.17 -15.24 -4.72
CA ILE A 12 -39.02 -13.78 -4.62
C ILE A 12 -37.78 -13.45 -3.78
N ALA A 13 -37.60 -14.09 -2.63
CA ALA A 13 -36.43 -13.88 -1.77
C ALA A 13 -35.12 -14.24 -2.51
N LEU A 14 -35.11 -15.40 -3.19
CA LEU A 14 -33.95 -15.81 -3.98
C LEU A 14 -33.64 -14.82 -5.11
N GLY A 15 -34.67 -14.35 -5.82
CA GLY A 15 -34.55 -13.34 -6.85
C GLY A 15 -33.99 -12.01 -6.30
N ALA A 16 -34.46 -11.58 -5.12
CA ALA A 16 -33.97 -10.36 -4.48
C ALA A 16 -32.49 -10.48 -4.05
N VAL A 17 -32.10 -11.64 -3.50
CA VAL A 17 -30.70 -11.91 -3.15
C VAL A 17 -29.82 -11.92 -4.42
N GLY A 18 -30.28 -12.57 -5.49
CA GLY A 18 -29.59 -12.57 -6.78
C GLY A 18 -29.39 -11.16 -7.34
N ALA A 19 -30.46 -10.35 -7.35
CA ALA A 19 -30.40 -8.97 -7.81
C ALA A 19 -29.46 -8.10 -6.97
N ALA A 20 -29.48 -8.26 -5.64
CA ALA A 20 -28.55 -7.57 -4.75
C ALA A 20 -27.09 -7.98 -5.00
N GLY A 21 -26.83 -9.27 -5.24
CA GLY A 21 -25.49 -9.76 -5.61
C GLY A 21 -24.99 -9.17 -6.92
N VAL A 22 -25.82 -9.11 -7.96
CA VAL A 22 -25.48 -8.49 -9.24
C VAL A 22 -25.21 -6.99 -9.06
N ALA A 23 -26.05 -6.29 -8.30
CA ALA A 23 -25.88 -4.86 -8.04
C ALA A 23 -24.56 -4.59 -7.28
N ALA A 24 -24.22 -5.40 -6.26
CA ALA A 24 -22.98 -5.30 -5.52
C ALA A 24 -21.76 -5.56 -6.42
N ALA A 25 -21.81 -6.60 -7.26
CA ALA A 25 -20.75 -6.89 -8.22
C ALA A 25 -20.57 -5.77 -9.23
N THR A 26 -21.66 -5.25 -9.81
CA THR A 26 -21.62 -4.12 -10.74
C THR A 26 -21.03 -2.89 -10.08
N TRP A 27 -21.40 -2.58 -8.83
CA TRP A 27 -20.84 -1.48 -8.07
C TRP A 27 -19.34 -1.68 -7.84
N GLY A 28 -18.94 -2.83 -7.26
CA GLY A 28 -17.55 -3.07 -6.87
C GLY A 28 -16.59 -3.18 -8.06
N ILE A 29 -17.02 -3.80 -9.16
CA ILE A 29 -16.21 -4.00 -10.37
C ILE A 29 -16.30 -2.80 -11.31
N GLY A 30 -17.49 -2.21 -11.47
CA GLY A 30 -17.72 -1.17 -12.47
C GLY A 30 -17.50 0.26 -11.97
N ILE A 31 -17.69 0.51 -10.68
CA ILE A 31 -17.75 1.86 -10.13
C ILE A 31 -16.71 2.09 -9.04
N GLU A 32 -16.80 1.37 -7.90
CA GLU A 32 -16.07 1.74 -6.69
C GLU A 32 -14.54 1.69 -6.86
N ARG A 33 -14.03 0.73 -7.64
CA ARG A 33 -12.59 0.61 -7.92
C ARG A 33 -11.98 1.82 -8.64
N TYR A 34 -12.82 2.72 -9.19
CA TYR A 34 -12.39 3.95 -9.86
C TYR A 34 -12.66 5.22 -9.02
N LEU A 35 -13.18 5.06 -7.81
CA LEU A 35 -13.43 6.17 -6.89
C LEU A 35 -12.20 6.44 -6.02
N PHE A 36 -11.08 6.82 -6.70
CA PHE A 36 -9.84 7.16 -6.01
C PHE A 36 -10.08 8.25 -4.97
N THR A 37 -9.55 8.05 -3.76
CA THR A 37 -9.85 8.92 -2.63
C THR A 37 -8.58 9.39 -1.95
N LEU A 38 -8.37 10.72 -1.93
CA LEU A 38 -7.33 11.31 -1.11
C LEU A 38 -7.80 11.35 0.36
N ARG A 39 -6.99 10.74 1.24
CA ARG A 39 -7.24 10.75 2.69
C ARG A 39 -6.22 11.62 3.40
N HIS A 40 -6.71 12.49 4.25
CA HIS A 40 -5.86 13.31 5.11
C HIS A 40 -5.84 12.72 6.52
N ALA A 41 -4.64 12.58 7.07
CA ALA A 41 -4.44 12.14 8.45
C ALA A 41 -3.28 12.93 9.07
N THR A 42 -3.30 13.12 10.37
CA THR A 42 -2.23 13.79 11.10
C THR A 42 -1.65 12.86 12.13
N ALA A 43 -0.39 12.47 11.95
CA ALA A 43 0.38 11.71 12.91
C ALA A 43 1.26 12.65 13.76
N ARG A 44 1.27 12.43 15.06
CA ARG A 44 2.17 13.15 15.99
C ARG A 44 3.43 12.32 16.19
N ALA A 45 4.33 12.40 15.24
CA ALA A 45 5.59 11.63 15.21
C ALA A 45 6.82 12.52 15.29
N LEU A 46 6.66 13.84 15.08
CA LEU A 46 7.77 14.77 15.09
C LEU A 46 7.97 15.34 16.51
N PRO A 47 9.21 15.68 16.91
CA PRO A 47 9.50 16.37 18.15
C PRO A 47 8.73 17.68 18.28
N ALA A 48 8.47 18.09 19.52
CA ALA A 48 7.78 19.36 19.79
C ALA A 48 8.57 20.55 19.21
N GLY A 49 7.86 21.44 18.52
CA GLY A 49 8.45 22.60 17.84
C GLY A 49 8.96 22.32 16.42
N SER A 50 8.92 21.08 15.96
CA SER A 50 9.27 20.77 14.56
C SER A 50 8.26 21.38 13.59
N ARG A 51 8.76 21.78 12.40
CA ARG A 51 7.88 22.13 11.27
C ARG A 51 7.09 20.89 10.85
N PRO A 52 5.76 20.99 10.66
CA PRO A 52 4.98 19.90 10.10
C PRO A 52 5.49 19.50 8.72
N LEU A 53 5.59 18.20 8.45
CA LEU A 53 5.93 17.65 7.15
C LEU A 53 4.66 17.11 6.47
N ARG A 54 4.50 17.46 5.20
CA ARG A 54 3.46 16.89 4.34
C ARG A 54 4.03 15.70 3.60
N ILE A 55 3.63 14.51 4.01
CA ILE A 55 4.02 13.25 3.39
C ILE A 55 2.90 12.78 2.47
N LEU A 56 3.19 12.56 1.19
CA LEU A 56 2.30 11.84 0.29
C LEU A 56 2.68 10.36 0.34
N HIS A 57 1.78 9.56 0.89
CA HIS A 57 1.93 8.09 0.94
C HIS A 57 1.14 7.45 -0.20
N VAL A 58 1.83 6.84 -1.15
CA VAL A 58 1.25 6.11 -2.29
C VAL A 58 1.63 4.64 -2.21
N SER A 59 0.72 3.76 -2.59
CA SER A 59 0.92 2.31 -2.53
C SER A 59 0.02 1.59 -3.51
N ASP A 60 0.42 0.39 -3.90
CA ASP A 60 -0.42 -0.58 -4.59
C ASP A 60 -1.12 0.03 -5.81
N ALA A 61 -0.36 0.68 -6.67
CA ALA A 61 -0.91 1.30 -7.88
C ALA A 61 -1.38 0.25 -8.88
N HIS A 62 -0.73 -0.92 -8.94
CA HIS A 62 -1.01 -2.00 -9.89
C HIS A 62 -1.30 -1.44 -11.28
N MET A 63 -0.33 -0.69 -11.79
CA MET A 63 -0.50 0.08 -13.02
C MET A 63 -0.55 -0.84 -14.24
N ALA A 64 -1.51 -0.54 -15.12
CA ALA A 64 -1.56 -1.10 -16.46
C ALA A 64 -1.67 0.06 -17.47
N PRO A 65 -1.22 -0.11 -18.74
CA PRO A 65 -1.10 0.98 -19.71
C PRO A 65 -2.41 1.73 -19.96
N TRP A 66 -3.54 1.02 -19.98
CA TRP A 66 -4.87 1.59 -20.28
C TRP A 66 -5.54 2.32 -19.12
N GLN A 67 -4.92 2.37 -17.94
CA GLN A 67 -5.54 2.98 -16.74
C GLN A 67 -5.34 4.50 -16.67
N HIS A 68 -5.58 5.21 -17.76
CA HIS A 68 -5.33 6.66 -17.91
C HIS A 68 -6.02 7.53 -16.85
N ARG A 69 -7.20 7.11 -16.34
CA ARG A 69 -7.88 7.84 -15.25
C ARG A 69 -7.06 7.80 -13.96
N LYS A 70 -6.49 6.64 -13.61
CA LYS A 70 -5.64 6.47 -12.44
C LYS A 70 -4.33 7.24 -12.60
N GLN A 71 -3.70 7.15 -13.78
CA GLN A 71 -2.47 7.87 -14.12
C GLN A 71 -2.66 9.39 -13.89
N ARG A 72 -3.70 9.97 -14.48
CA ARG A 72 -4.00 11.40 -14.32
C ARG A 72 -4.33 11.79 -12.88
N TRP A 73 -5.05 10.94 -12.15
CA TRP A 73 -5.38 11.21 -10.75
C TRP A 73 -4.13 11.20 -9.87
N LEU A 74 -3.25 10.20 -10.01
CA LEU A 74 -1.99 10.15 -9.29
C LEU A 74 -1.10 11.36 -9.64
N ALA A 75 -0.97 11.67 -10.92
CA ALA A 75 -0.20 12.84 -11.37
C ALA A 75 -0.70 14.15 -10.76
N SER A 76 -2.03 14.32 -10.63
CA SER A 76 -2.61 15.53 -10.03
C SER A 76 -2.28 15.70 -8.54
N LEU A 77 -1.88 14.64 -7.84
CA LEU A 77 -1.47 14.74 -6.43
C LEU A 77 -0.17 15.54 -6.23
N ALA A 78 0.60 15.78 -7.28
CA ALA A 78 1.76 16.69 -7.22
C ALA A 78 1.35 18.14 -6.91
N GLU A 79 0.11 18.55 -7.24
CA GLU A 79 -0.43 19.86 -6.87
C GLU A 79 -0.53 20.06 -5.36
N LEU A 80 -0.55 18.98 -4.58
CA LEU A 80 -0.51 19.04 -3.11
C LEU A 80 0.84 19.53 -2.59
N ARG A 81 1.87 19.56 -3.43
CA ARG A 81 3.24 19.94 -3.08
C ARG A 81 3.72 19.22 -1.80
N PRO A 82 3.83 17.88 -1.81
CA PRO A 82 4.35 17.16 -0.66
C PRO A 82 5.81 17.53 -0.39
N ASP A 83 6.20 17.54 0.88
CA ASP A 83 7.59 17.69 1.28
C ASP A 83 8.38 16.39 1.07
N LEU A 84 7.67 15.24 1.12
CA LEU A 84 8.22 13.89 0.94
C LEU A 84 7.18 12.99 0.27
N VAL A 85 7.61 12.17 -0.68
CA VAL A 85 6.80 11.06 -1.21
C VAL A 85 7.32 9.75 -0.62
N VAL A 86 6.41 8.93 -0.10
CA VAL A 86 6.70 7.56 0.35
C VAL A 86 5.88 6.60 -0.50
N ASN A 87 6.55 5.81 -1.32
CA ASN A 87 5.95 4.78 -2.15
C ASN A 87 6.20 3.41 -1.52
N THR A 88 5.13 2.72 -1.14
CA THR A 88 5.23 1.42 -0.47
C THR A 88 4.98 0.24 -1.40
N GLY A 89 5.30 0.37 -2.70
CA GLY A 89 5.41 -0.73 -3.64
C GLY A 89 4.10 -1.19 -4.28
N ASP A 90 4.21 -2.31 -5.01
CA ASP A 90 3.16 -2.87 -5.87
C ASP A 90 2.68 -1.86 -6.94
N ASN A 91 3.67 -1.22 -7.58
CA ASN A 91 3.42 -0.19 -8.62
C ASN A 91 2.95 -0.81 -9.92
N LEU A 92 3.52 -1.97 -10.31
CA LEU A 92 3.23 -2.64 -11.56
C LEU A 92 2.04 -3.61 -11.42
N GLY A 93 1.17 -3.62 -12.41
CA GLY A 93 0.03 -4.54 -12.52
C GLY A 93 -0.06 -5.23 -13.88
N HIS A 94 0.90 -4.93 -14.77
CA HIS A 94 1.00 -5.47 -16.12
C HIS A 94 2.46 -5.40 -16.59
N GLU A 95 2.85 -6.26 -17.55
CA GLU A 95 4.20 -6.23 -18.13
C GLU A 95 4.57 -4.86 -18.75
N ASP A 96 3.60 -4.20 -19.38
CA ASP A 96 3.75 -2.85 -19.92
C ASP A 96 3.30 -1.76 -18.94
N GLY A 97 3.24 -2.04 -17.65
CA GLY A 97 2.75 -1.11 -16.63
C GLY A 97 3.65 0.11 -16.41
N LEU A 98 4.93 0.00 -16.75
CA LEU A 98 5.95 1.03 -16.49
C LEU A 98 5.64 2.37 -17.16
N GLU A 99 5.10 2.39 -18.38
CA GLU A 99 4.69 3.64 -19.03
C GLU A 99 3.62 4.38 -18.22
N GLY A 100 2.68 3.61 -17.67
CA GLY A 100 1.64 4.17 -16.81
C GLY A 100 2.17 4.67 -15.48
N VAL A 101 3.19 4.01 -14.91
CA VAL A 101 3.92 4.46 -13.71
C VAL A 101 4.65 5.77 -14.02
N ARG A 102 5.38 5.85 -15.14
CA ARG A 102 6.05 7.08 -15.58
C ARG A 102 5.05 8.23 -15.73
N ALA A 103 3.93 8.01 -16.42
CA ALA A 103 2.89 9.04 -16.59
C ALA A 103 2.29 9.51 -15.26
N ALA A 104 2.16 8.62 -14.28
CA ALA A 104 1.60 8.94 -12.97
C ALA A 104 2.59 9.68 -12.05
N PHE A 105 3.87 9.33 -12.08
CA PHE A 105 4.84 9.80 -11.10
C PHE A 105 5.83 10.85 -11.62
N ALA A 106 5.98 11.04 -12.93
CA ALA A 106 6.86 12.07 -13.49
C ALA A 106 6.65 13.49 -12.92
N PRO A 107 5.42 13.94 -12.56
CA PRO A 107 5.24 15.25 -11.94
C PRO A 107 5.87 15.42 -10.55
N PHE A 108 6.36 14.34 -9.94
CA PHE A 108 7.06 14.39 -8.64
C PHE A 108 8.58 14.50 -8.77
N ALA A 109 9.12 14.62 -9.98
CA ALA A 109 10.56 14.82 -10.20
C ALA A 109 11.06 16.02 -9.39
N GLY A 110 12.16 15.83 -8.64
CA GLY A 110 12.70 16.83 -7.73
C GLY A 110 12.02 16.96 -6.38
N THR A 111 10.90 16.25 -6.13
CA THR A 111 10.36 16.10 -4.78
C THR A 111 11.11 14.97 -4.08
N PRO A 112 11.67 15.19 -2.87
CA PRO A 112 12.28 14.12 -2.10
C PRO A 112 11.34 12.92 -1.98
N GLY A 113 11.85 11.70 -2.19
CA GLY A 113 11.04 10.51 -2.09
C GLY A 113 11.84 9.27 -1.75
N VAL A 114 11.12 8.27 -1.30
CA VAL A 114 11.64 6.93 -1.03
C VAL A 114 10.66 5.89 -1.54
N PHE A 115 11.17 4.71 -1.84
CA PHE A 115 10.32 3.58 -2.22
C PHE A 115 10.83 2.26 -1.62
N VAL A 116 9.92 1.32 -1.50
CA VAL A 116 10.19 -0.11 -1.31
C VAL A 116 9.38 -0.88 -2.35
N HIS A 117 9.79 -2.11 -2.66
CA HIS A 117 9.06 -2.95 -3.59
C HIS A 117 7.99 -3.81 -2.91
N GLY A 118 6.94 -4.12 -3.69
CA GLY A 118 6.11 -5.27 -3.45
C GLY A 118 6.35 -6.34 -4.52
N SER A 119 5.82 -7.54 -4.31
CA SER A 119 6.05 -8.64 -5.25
C SER A 119 5.53 -8.38 -6.67
N ASN A 120 4.57 -7.50 -6.84
CA ASN A 120 4.08 -7.12 -8.17
C ASN A 120 4.97 -6.10 -8.90
N ASP A 121 6.01 -5.59 -8.26
CA ASP A 121 7.07 -4.83 -8.95
C ASP A 121 8.11 -5.76 -9.59
N LYS A 122 8.20 -7.01 -9.10
CA LYS A 122 9.17 -8.03 -9.56
C LYS A 122 8.54 -9.11 -10.42
N PHE A 123 7.23 -9.39 -10.24
CA PHE A 123 6.53 -10.45 -10.93
C PHE A 123 5.17 -9.98 -11.44
N GLY A 124 4.85 -10.36 -12.68
CA GLY A 124 3.60 -10.04 -13.33
C GLY A 124 2.38 -10.69 -12.68
N PRO A 125 1.19 -10.18 -13.00
CA PRO A 125 -0.05 -10.76 -12.49
C PRO A 125 -0.27 -12.16 -13.04
N SER A 126 -0.79 -13.06 -12.21
CA SER A 126 -1.17 -14.42 -12.60
C SER A 126 -2.61 -14.73 -12.21
N PRO A 127 -3.33 -15.54 -13.02
CA PRO A 127 -4.68 -15.98 -12.66
C PRO A 127 -4.67 -16.76 -11.34
N ARG A 128 -5.59 -16.40 -10.45
CA ARG A 128 -5.75 -17.08 -9.16
C ARG A 128 -7.22 -17.39 -8.91
N ASN A 129 -7.47 -18.49 -8.20
CA ASN A 129 -8.82 -18.82 -7.74
C ASN A 129 -9.30 -17.71 -6.77
N PRO A 130 -10.39 -16.97 -7.08
CA PRO A 130 -10.86 -15.87 -6.24
C PRO A 130 -11.32 -16.31 -4.85
N PHE A 131 -11.73 -17.58 -4.69
CA PHE A 131 -12.12 -18.08 -3.38
C PHE A 131 -10.94 -18.25 -2.40
N ARG A 132 -9.70 -18.33 -2.89
CA ARG A 132 -8.51 -18.31 -2.03
C ARG A 132 -8.33 -17.02 -1.25
N TYR A 133 -8.95 -15.94 -1.69
CA TYR A 133 -8.96 -14.68 -0.97
C TYR A 133 -9.43 -14.81 0.49
N PHE A 134 -10.33 -15.75 0.77
CA PHE A 134 -10.87 -16.00 2.11
C PHE A 134 -10.09 -17.06 2.92
N MET A 135 -9.00 -17.61 2.37
CA MET A 135 -8.28 -18.74 2.95
C MET A 135 -6.97 -18.34 3.66
N GLY A 136 -6.82 -17.05 4.00
CA GLY A 136 -5.59 -16.51 4.62
C GLY A 136 -4.60 -15.95 3.60
N PRO A 137 -3.38 -15.58 4.03
CA PRO A 137 -2.37 -14.98 3.18
C PRO A 137 -2.05 -15.83 1.96
N SER A 138 -1.74 -15.18 0.84
CA SER A 138 -1.43 -15.88 -0.41
C SER A 138 -0.11 -16.65 -0.32
N ALA A 139 0.04 -17.71 -1.13
CA ALA A 139 1.24 -18.54 -1.10
C ALA A 139 2.51 -17.73 -1.47
N ARG A 140 3.62 -18.06 -0.82
CA ARG A 140 4.94 -17.42 -1.03
C ARG A 140 5.57 -17.74 -2.38
N SER A 141 5.28 -18.92 -2.95
CA SER A 141 5.78 -19.31 -4.27
C SER A 141 5.11 -18.54 -5.39
N ILE A 142 5.92 -18.06 -6.35
CA ILE A 142 5.48 -17.29 -7.51
C ILE A 142 5.85 -18.05 -8.78
N SER A 143 4.85 -18.29 -9.62
CA SER A 143 5.01 -18.88 -10.96
C SER A 143 4.74 -17.88 -12.10
N ALA A 144 4.64 -16.60 -11.76
CA ALA A 144 4.39 -15.51 -12.71
C ALA A 144 5.68 -15.10 -13.45
N PRO A 145 5.58 -14.53 -14.67
CA PRO A 145 6.75 -14.01 -15.38
C PRO A 145 7.40 -12.86 -14.60
N LYS A 146 8.73 -12.77 -14.67
CA LYS A 146 9.47 -11.62 -14.12
C LYS A 146 9.17 -10.35 -14.92
N LEU A 147 9.07 -9.24 -14.23
CA LEU A 147 8.94 -7.91 -14.80
C LEU A 147 10.32 -7.22 -14.88
N ASP A 148 10.41 -6.14 -15.61
CA ASP A 148 11.61 -5.31 -15.68
C ASP A 148 11.68 -4.35 -14.47
N THR A 149 12.02 -4.92 -13.31
CA THR A 149 12.18 -4.16 -12.07
C THR A 149 13.31 -3.14 -12.18
N GLU A 150 14.40 -3.49 -12.89
CA GLU A 150 15.52 -2.56 -13.09
C GLU A 150 15.11 -1.28 -13.83
N ALA A 151 14.20 -1.36 -14.79
CA ALA A 151 13.68 -0.18 -15.47
C ALA A 151 12.77 0.66 -14.56
N LEU A 152 12.06 0.03 -13.62
CA LEU A 152 11.30 0.72 -12.57
C LEU A 152 12.23 1.45 -11.61
N ASP A 153 13.30 0.77 -11.16
CA ASP A 153 14.31 1.32 -10.25
C ASP A 153 15.01 2.53 -10.86
N ARG A 154 15.46 2.41 -12.12
CA ARG A 154 16.04 3.55 -12.85
C ARG A 154 15.08 4.72 -12.93
N PHE A 155 13.79 4.47 -13.17
CA PHE A 155 12.84 5.56 -13.20
C PHE A 155 12.70 6.25 -11.83
N PHE A 156 12.57 5.48 -10.74
CA PHE A 156 12.45 6.09 -9.42
C PHE A 156 13.75 6.74 -8.95
N SER A 157 14.90 6.10 -9.16
CA SER A 157 16.17 6.59 -8.66
C SER A 157 16.78 7.65 -9.55
N ASP A 158 16.86 7.43 -10.87
CA ASP A 158 17.56 8.32 -11.78
C ASP A 158 16.67 9.48 -12.27
N ASP A 159 15.40 9.17 -12.65
CA ASP A 159 14.51 10.19 -13.22
C ASP A 159 13.82 11.03 -12.11
N LEU A 160 13.44 10.44 -10.97
CA LEU A 160 12.78 11.14 -9.87
C LEU A 160 13.71 11.54 -8.73
N GLY A 161 14.86 10.88 -8.59
CA GLY A 161 15.81 11.10 -7.50
C GLY A 161 15.36 10.49 -6.16
N TRP A 162 14.54 9.44 -6.20
CA TRP A 162 14.06 8.75 -5.01
C TRP A 162 15.05 7.68 -4.54
N VAL A 163 15.01 7.37 -3.26
CA VAL A 163 15.91 6.40 -2.64
C VAL A 163 15.19 5.08 -2.42
N ASP A 164 15.82 4.00 -2.88
CA ASP A 164 15.43 2.63 -2.59
C ASP A 164 15.71 2.30 -1.12
N LEU A 165 14.71 1.77 -0.43
CA LEU A 165 14.79 1.33 0.96
C LEU A 165 14.58 -0.19 1.12
N ASP A 166 14.69 -0.98 0.06
CA ASP A 166 14.65 -2.45 0.19
C ASP A 166 15.83 -2.92 1.05
N ASN A 167 15.55 -3.34 2.29
CA ASN A 167 16.53 -3.78 3.28
C ASN A 167 17.66 -2.75 3.53
N ALA A 168 17.31 -1.47 3.53
CA ALA A 168 18.25 -0.37 3.55
C ALA A 168 17.82 0.78 4.48
N ALA A 169 18.75 1.69 4.73
CA ALA A 169 18.50 2.92 5.47
C ALA A 169 19.12 4.13 4.74
N ALA A 170 18.48 5.27 4.86
CA ALA A 170 18.92 6.51 4.23
C ALA A 170 18.60 7.72 5.09
N THR A 171 19.36 8.79 4.88
CA THR A 171 19.08 10.14 5.39
C THR A 171 18.66 11.04 4.24
N LEU A 172 17.53 11.73 4.39
CA LEU A 172 17.08 12.75 3.44
C LEU A 172 17.02 14.13 4.08
N GLN A 173 17.21 15.16 3.25
CA GLN A 173 16.88 16.54 3.59
C GLN A 173 15.46 16.85 3.10
N VAL A 174 14.51 16.97 4.02
CA VAL A 174 13.10 17.19 3.72
C VAL A 174 12.68 18.53 4.32
N ALA A 175 12.28 19.46 3.48
CA ALA A 175 11.89 20.83 3.89
C ALA A 175 12.91 21.52 4.81
N GLY A 176 14.21 21.30 4.58
CA GLY A 176 15.32 21.87 5.35
C GLY A 176 15.61 21.15 6.68
N SER A 177 15.01 19.99 6.92
CA SER A 177 15.25 19.19 8.12
C SER A 177 15.77 17.79 7.72
N ARG A 178 16.68 17.23 8.52
CA ARG A 178 17.09 15.83 8.38
C ARG A 178 15.92 14.91 8.78
N VAL A 179 15.69 13.90 7.97
CA VAL A 179 14.79 12.77 8.25
C VAL A 179 15.57 11.49 7.96
N ASP A 180 15.62 10.60 8.92
CA ASP A 180 16.20 9.27 8.73
C ASP A 180 15.07 8.28 8.39
N LEU A 181 15.34 7.40 7.43
CA LEU A 181 14.37 6.42 6.99
C LEU A 181 15.05 5.07 6.85
N PHE A 182 14.30 4.01 7.09
CA PHE A 182 14.72 2.66 6.78
C PHE A 182 13.54 1.83 6.31
N GLY A 183 13.82 0.78 5.55
CA GLY A 183 12.76 -0.07 5.02
C GLY A 183 13.25 -1.47 4.73
N VAL A 184 12.31 -2.32 4.37
CA VAL A 184 12.54 -3.70 3.95
C VAL A 184 11.84 -4.01 2.64
N ASP A 185 12.40 -4.97 1.90
CA ASP A 185 11.75 -5.61 0.76
C ASP A 185 10.48 -6.37 1.20
N ASP A 186 9.73 -6.94 0.28
CA ASP A 186 8.39 -7.49 0.51
C ASP A 186 8.35 -8.63 1.54
N ALA A 187 7.93 -8.28 2.75
CA ALA A 187 7.73 -9.22 3.85
C ALA A 187 6.66 -10.29 3.57
N HIS A 188 5.77 -10.07 2.60
CA HIS A 188 4.81 -11.10 2.17
C HIS A 188 5.47 -12.26 1.43
N ARG A 189 6.69 -12.05 0.94
CA ARG A 189 7.51 -13.04 0.24
C ARG A 189 8.69 -13.54 1.06
N ASP A 190 8.84 -13.06 2.32
CA ASP A 190 10.03 -13.28 3.15
C ASP A 190 11.31 -12.75 2.48
N TRP A 191 11.21 -11.62 1.77
CA TRP A 191 12.37 -10.92 1.20
C TRP A 191 12.89 -9.84 2.15
N ASP A 192 12.20 -9.63 3.26
CA ASP A 192 12.62 -8.72 4.33
C ASP A 192 13.84 -9.27 5.08
N GLU A 193 14.94 -8.56 4.98
CA GLU A 193 16.19 -8.87 5.70
C GLU A 193 16.29 -7.96 6.94
N LEU A 194 15.50 -8.26 7.98
CA LEU A 194 15.46 -7.44 9.21
C LEU A 194 16.83 -7.30 9.87
N ASP A 195 17.68 -8.31 9.79
CA ASP A 195 19.03 -8.30 10.36
C ASP A 195 20.00 -7.37 9.61
N ALA A 196 19.66 -6.95 8.38
CA ALA A 196 20.42 -5.97 7.62
C ALA A 196 20.19 -4.51 8.08
N LEU A 197 19.09 -4.25 8.79
CA LEU A 197 18.72 -2.88 9.18
C LEU A 197 19.61 -2.27 10.25
N PRO A 198 19.99 -2.96 11.38
CA PRO A 198 20.84 -2.37 12.39
C PRO A 198 22.16 -1.81 11.81
N PRO A 199 22.97 -2.58 11.06
CA PRO A 199 24.19 -2.03 10.47
C PRO A 199 23.94 -0.94 9.43
N ALA A 200 22.83 -1.01 8.67
CA ALA A 200 22.46 0.04 7.73
C ALA A 200 22.11 1.37 8.43
N ILE A 201 21.39 1.31 9.55
CA ILE A 201 21.04 2.46 10.38
C ILE A 201 22.30 3.04 11.05
N ASP A 202 23.18 2.19 11.58
CA ASP A 202 24.45 2.61 12.18
C ASP A 202 25.35 3.33 11.17
N ALA A 203 25.32 2.90 9.91
CA ALA A 203 26.09 3.53 8.82
C ALA A 203 25.62 4.97 8.50
N LEU A 204 24.41 5.38 8.91
CA LEU A 204 23.95 6.77 8.77
C LEU A 204 24.69 7.72 9.73
N GLY A 205 25.47 7.17 10.67
CA GLY A 205 26.23 7.93 11.66
C GLY A 205 25.35 8.40 12.84
N SER A 206 25.91 9.28 13.65
CA SER A 206 25.22 9.79 14.82
C SER A 206 23.95 10.55 14.43
N ARG A 207 22.83 10.20 15.07
CA ARG A 207 21.56 10.90 14.92
C ARG A 207 21.41 11.97 15.99
N PRO A 208 21.35 13.26 15.62
CA PRO A 208 21.04 14.32 16.57
C PRO A 208 19.67 14.10 17.22
N ALA A 209 19.51 14.57 18.46
CA ALA A 209 18.21 14.57 19.09
C ALA A 209 17.19 15.37 18.25
N GLY A 210 16.01 14.81 18.06
CA GLY A 210 14.94 15.47 17.32
C GLY A 210 14.92 15.19 15.81
N VAL A 211 15.82 14.34 15.30
CA VAL A 211 15.71 13.82 13.91
C VAL A 211 14.65 12.73 13.87
N PRO A 212 13.56 12.90 13.11
CA PRO A 212 12.53 11.87 13.01
C PRO A 212 13.01 10.67 12.21
N VAL A 213 12.49 9.50 12.55
CA VAL A 213 12.76 8.22 11.90
C VAL A 213 11.49 7.62 11.34
N LEU A 214 11.48 7.29 10.06
CA LEU A 214 10.34 6.66 9.41
C LEU A 214 10.69 5.22 8.99
N GLY A 215 9.87 4.26 9.40
CA GLY A 215 9.91 2.89 8.91
C GLY A 215 9.00 2.71 7.69
N VAL A 216 9.50 2.10 6.61
CA VAL A 216 8.77 1.91 5.36
C VAL A 216 8.76 0.44 4.99
N THR A 217 7.58 -0.14 4.76
CA THR A 217 7.43 -1.54 4.34
C THR A 217 6.29 -1.67 3.33
N HIS A 218 6.41 -2.60 2.40
CA HIS A 218 5.25 -2.94 1.58
C HIS A 218 4.19 -3.64 2.42
N ALA A 219 4.49 -4.81 2.96
CA ALA A 219 3.54 -5.63 3.69
C ALA A 219 3.73 -5.49 5.22
N PRO A 220 2.72 -4.95 5.96
CA PRO A 220 2.84 -4.63 7.37
C PRO A 220 2.64 -5.87 8.26
N TYR A 221 3.51 -6.88 8.10
CA TYR A 221 3.55 -8.05 8.99
C TYR A 221 3.96 -7.65 10.40
N GLN A 222 3.35 -8.27 11.42
CA GLN A 222 3.63 -7.94 12.83
C GLN A 222 5.11 -8.05 13.18
N ARG A 223 5.85 -9.03 12.63
CA ARG A 223 7.29 -9.16 12.84
C ARG A 223 8.07 -7.92 12.37
N VAL A 224 7.68 -7.37 11.22
CA VAL A 224 8.30 -6.15 10.66
C VAL A 224 7.94 -4.94 11.51
N LEU A 225 6.66 -4.78 11.86
CA LEU A 225 6.20 -3.66 12.69
C LEU A 225 6.86 -3.67 14.08
N ASN A 226 7.07 -4.86 14.67
CA ASN A 226 7.78 -5.03 15.93
C ASN A 226 9.25 -4.62 15.79
N ALA A 227 9.96 -5.16 14.80
CA ALA A 227 11.35 -4.81 14.54
C ALA A 227 11.54 -3.31 14.27
N PHE A 228 10.65 -2.69 13.48
CA PHE A 228 10.71 -1.25 13.22
C PHE A 228 10.50 -0.41 14.48
N THR A 229 9.61 -0.87 15.37
CA THR A 229 9.38 -0.22 16.66
C THR A 229 10.63 -0.33 17.55
N ASP A 230 11.28 -1.50 17.59
CA ASP A 230 12.51 -1.75 18.37
C ASP A 230 13.70 -0.95 17.81
N LEU A 231 13.80 -0.80 16.48
CA LEU A 231 14.81 0.01 15.79
C LEU A 231 14.59 1.52 15.92
N GLY A 232 13.51 1.93 16.58
CA GLY A 232 13.29 3.33 16.93
C GLY A 232 12.50 4.14 15.90
N ALA A 233 11.71 3.54 15.03
CA ALA A 233 10.79 4.28 14.17
C ALA A 233 9.87 5.18 14.99
N ASP A 234 9.69 6.43 14.55
CA ASP A 234 8.73 7.39 15.12
C ASP A 234 7.38 7.33 14.41
N ALA A 235 7.35 6.79 13.19
CA ALA A 235 6.14 6.42 12.46
C ALA A 235 6.47 5.31 11.45
N ILE A 236 5.46 4.50 11.11
CA ILE A 236 5.56 3.41 10.13
C ILE A 236 4.54 3.60 9.03
N LEU A 237 4.97 3.39 7.78
CA LEU A 237 4.12 3.45 6.59
C LEU A 237 4.14 2.09 5.89
N GLY A 238 2.95 1.57 5.55
CA GLY A 238 2.79 0.28 4.88
C GLY A 238 1.65 0.26 3.86
N GLY A 239 1.63 -0.76 3.00
CA GLY A 239 0.66 -0.97 1.93
C GLY A 239 0.05 -2.36 1.95
N HIS A 240 0.05 -3.05 0.79
CA HIS A 240 -0.26 -4.46 0.57
C HIS A 240 -1.70 -4.89 0.83
N THR A 241 -2.33 -4.41 1.87
CA THR A 241 -3.63 -4.90 2.36
C THR A 241 -4.80 -4.53 1.45
N HIS A 242 -4.62 -3.56 0.58
CA HIS A 242 -5.69 -2.93 -0.22
C HIS A 242 -6.88 -2.45 0.64
N GLY A 243 -6.66 -2.18 1.92
CA GLY A 243 -7.71 -1.85 2.88
C GLY A 243 -8.71 -2.98 3.11
N GLY A 244 -8.31 -4.22 2.77
CA GLY A 244 -9.16 -5.39 2.78
C GLY A 244 -9.92 -5.62 1.48
N GLN A 245 -9.76 -4.78 0.46
CA GLN A 245 -10.33 -4.84 -0.90
C GLN A 245 -11.86 -5.06 -0.96
N VAL A 246 -12.41 -6.01 -0.21
CA VAL A 246 -13.84 -6.23 0.04
C VAL A 246 -14.11 -6.07 1.52
N CYS A 247 -14.96 -5.10 1.85
CA CYS A 247 -15.32 -4.78 3.24
C CYS A 247 -16.83 -4.96 3.48
N VAL A 248 -17.20 -5.21 4.72
CA VAL A 248 -18.59 -5.18 5.16
C VAL A 248 -18.89 -3.78 5.69
N PRO A 249 -19.93 -3.10 5.17
CA PRO A 249 -20.33 -1.79 5.68
C PRO A 249 -20.56 -1.82 7.20
N GLY A 250 -19.94 -0.89 7.93
CA GLY A 250 -20.01 -0.83 9.39
C GLY A 250 -19.07 -1.77 10.15
N PHE A 251 -18.56 -2.83 9.51
CA PHE A 251 -17.62 -3.76 10.13
C PHE A 251 -16.17 -3.52 9.65
N GLY A 252 -15.97 -3.23 8.36
CA GLY A 252 -14.65 -3.01 7.77
C GLY A 252 -14.11 -4.21 7.00
N ALA A 253 -12.79 -4.32 6.94
CA ALA A 253 -12.08 -5.38 6.23
C ALA A 253 -12.42 -6.78 6.77
N ILE A 254 -12.54 -7.76 5.87
CA ILE A 254 -12.71 -9.18 6.23
C ILE A 254 -11.44 -10.00 6.01
N VAL A 255 -10.50 -9.45 5.24
CA VAL A 255 -9.17 -10.05 4.97
C VAL A 255 -8.16 -8.92 4.88
N ALA A 256 -6.94 -9.12 5.37
CA ALA A 256 -5.82 -8.18 5.23
C ALA A 256 -4.67 -8.72 4.38
N ASN A 257 -4.71 -10.00 4.01
CA ASN A 257 -3.66 -10.74 3.29
C ASN A 257 -2.28 -10.77 4.01
N CYS A 258 -2.24 -10.39 5.27
CA CYS A 258 -1.13 -10.50 6.20
C CYS A 258 -1.67 -10.70 7.62
N ASP A 259 -0.81 -10.74 8.63
CA ASP A 259 -1.18 -11.02 10.02
C ASP A 259 -1.55 -9.78 10.85
N ILE A 260 -1.66 -8.60 10.21
CA ILE A 260 -2.09 -7.36 10.87
C ILE A 260 -3.57 -7.48 11.34
N PRO A 261 -3.95 -6.91 12.49
CA PRO A 261 -5.35 -6.85 12.89
C PRO A 261 -6.22 -6.18 11.83
N LEU A 262 -7.35 -6.80 11.46
CA LEU A 262 -8.22 -6.34 10.36
C LEU A 262 -8.65 -4.87 10.47
N LYS A 263 -8.84 -4.37 11.68
CA LYS A 263 -9.18 -2.95 11.94
C LYS A 263 -8.05 -1.98 11.58
N GLN A 264 -6.83 -2.48 11.41
CA GLN A 264 -5.64 -1.71 11.02
C GLN A 264 -5.28 -1.91 9.54
N ALA A 265 -6.10 -2.64 8.77
CA ALA A 265 -5.86 -2.89 7.36
C ALA A 265 -5.86 -1.62 6.49
N LYS A 266 -6.26 -0.47 7.01
CA LYS A 266 -6.13 0.84 6.32
C LYS A 266 -6.21 2.01 7.28
N GLY A 267 -5.60 3.12 6.84
CA GLY A 267 -5.64 4.41 7.52
C GLY A 267 -4.64 4.53 8.65
N LEU A 268 -4.71 5.66 9.33
CA LEU A 268 -3.85 5.96 10.46
C LEU A 268 -4.36 5.25 11.71
N SER A 269 -3.49 4.51 12.34
CA SER A 269 -3.69 3.84 13.62
C SER A 269 -2.40 3.92 14.46
N THR A 270 -2.27 3.11 15.48
CA THR A 270 -1.03 2.99 16.26
C THR A 270 -0.60 1.54 16.38
N TRP A 271 0.71 1.29 16.35
CA TRP A 271 1.31 0.02 16.66
C TRP A 271 2.03 0.08 18.01
N SER A 272 1.85 -0.94 18.84
CA SER A 272 2.47 -1.00 20.16
C SER A 272 3.30 -2.29 20.29
N HIS A 273 4.58 -2.13 20.63
CA HIS A 273 5.50 -3.24 20.89
C HIS A 273 6.52 -2.85 21.97
N ALA A 274 6.86 -3.77 22.87
CA ALA A 274 7.87 -3.60 23.92
C ALA A 274 7.76 -2.27 24.71
N GLY A 275 6.54 -1.83 25.00
CA GLY A 275 6.28 -0.58 25.75
C GLY A 275 6.34 0.70 24.93
N ARG A 276 6.69 0.64 23.64
CA ARG A 276 6.59 1.79 22.71
C ARG A 276 5.30 1.72 21.89
N THR A 277 4.75 2.90 21.57
CA THR A 277 3.61 3.04 20.68
C THR A 277 3.95 4.08 19.62
N VAL A 278 3.79 3.71 18.35
CA VAL A 278 4.12 4.55 17.20
C VAL A 278 2.92 4.67 16.25
N PRO A 279 2.74 5.80 15.57
CA PRO A 279 1.79 5.92 14.48
C PRO A 279 2.08 4.91 13.38
N LEU A 280 1.05 4.24 12.90
CA LEU A 280 1.07 3.32 11.78
C LEU A 280 0.04 3.78 10.75
N ASN A 281 0.49 4.11 9.54
CA ASN A 281 -0.41 4.38 8.43
C ASN A 281 -0.32 3.27 7.40
N VAL A 282 -1.44 2.56 7.19
CA VAL A 282 -1.55 1.54 6.15
C VAL A 282 -2.38 2.10 5.00
N SER A 283 -1.79 2.15 3.81
CA SER A 283 -2.48 2.64 2.62
C SER A 283 -3.57 1.65 2.19
N ALA A 284 -4.69 2.18 1.72
CA ALA A 284 -5.72 1.35 1.07
C ALA A 284 -5.31 0.95 -0.36
N GLY A 285 -4.20 1.46 -0.88
CA GLY A 285 -3.76 1.28 -2.25
C GLY A 285 -4.66 1.97 -3.29
N CYS A 286 -4.07 2.28 -4.44
CA CYS A 286 -4.78 2.92 -5.56
C CYS A 286 -5.29 1.91 -6.61
N GLY A 287 -4.81 0.69 -6.54
CA GLY A 287 -5.07 -0.35 -7.53
C GLY A 287 -5.71 -1.62 -6.97
N HIS A 288 -5.68 -2.62 -7.80
CA HIS A 288 -6.11 -3.99 -7.52
C HIS A 288 -5.46 -4.90 -8.57
N SER A 289 -5.30 -6.18 -8.28
CA SER A 289 -4.88 -7.14 -9.32
C SER A 289 -5.85 -7.11 -10.51
N ILE A 290 -5.32 -7.22 -11.73
CA ILE A 290 -6.16 -7.29 -12.95
C ILE A 290 -7.06 -8.53 -12.97
N TYR A 291 -6.68 -9.60 -12.27
CA TYR A 291 -7.48 -10.83 -12.15
C TYR A 291 -8.47 -10.81 -10.98
N ALA A 292 -8.42 -9.80 -10.12
CA ALA A 292 -9.40 -9.57 -9.05
C ALA A 292 -9.83 -8.09 -9.03
N PRO A 293 -10.47 -7.59 -10.11
CA PRO A 293 -10.72 -6.16 -10.31
C PRO A 293 -11.93 -5.69 -9.51
N VAL A 294 -11.95 -5.91 -8.19
CA VAL A 294 -13.07 -5.57 -7.32
C VAL A 294 -12.64 -4.73 -6.14
N ARG A 295 -13.43 -3.72 -5.81
CA ARG A 295 -13.42 -2.98 -4.55
C ARG A 295 -14.88 -2.85 -4.07
N PHE A 296 -15.16 -3.20 -2.82
CA PHE A 296 -16.50 -3.07 -2.27
C PHE A 296 -16.45 -2.56 -0.84
N ALA A 297 -17.10 -1.41 -0.58
CA ALA A 297 -17.07 -0.67 0.68
C ALA A 297 -15.64 -0.35 1.19
N CYS A 298 -14.66 -0.36 0.27
CA CYS A 298 -13.23 -0.16 0.53
C CYS A 298 -12.59 0.66 -0.60
N ARG A 299 -13.02 1.90 -0.79
CA ARG A 299 -12.51 2.79 -1.86
C ARG A 299 -10.98 2.87 -1.86
N PRO A 300 -10.38 2.86 -3.06
CA PRO A 300 -8.95 3.03 -3.24
C PRO A 300 -8.49 4.43 -2.85
#